data_266dfae15cd5e722612f3e7cdabb0612
#
_entry.id   266dfae15cd5e722612f3e7cdabb0612
#
_cell.length_a   1.000
_cell.length_b   1.000
_cell.length_c   1.000
_cell.angle_alpha   90.00
_cell.angle_beta   90.00
_cell.angle_gamma   90.00
#
_symmetry.space_group_name_H-M   'P 1'
#
loop_
_entity.id
_entity.type
_entity.pdbx_description
1 polymer ?
#
loop_
_entity_poly.entity_id
_entity_poly.type
_entity_poly.pdbx_seq_one_letter_code
_entity_poly.pdbx_strand_id
1 'polypeptide(L)' 'ITGTVWKIEVEVGDTIEEGDTVLILESMKMEMPLEAEDSGVVKEILCEEGQTVTEGETLVVLA' A
#
# COMPACT_ATOMS: atom_id res chain seq x y z
N ILE A 1 -12.37 -6.92 4.32
CA ILE A 1 -12.22 -7.09 2.87
C ILE A 1 -10.84 -7.67 2.58
N THR A 2 -10.80 -8.67 1.73
CA THR A 2 -9.55 -9.30 1.30
C THR A 2 -9.28 -8.89 -0.14
N GLY A 3 -8.04 -8.52 -0.42
CA GLY A 3 -7.64 -8.16 -1.77
C GLY A 3 -6.24 -8.65 -2.07
N THR A 4 -5.85 -8.54 -3.32
CA THR A 4 -4.51 -8.90 -3.77
C THR A 4 -3.74 -7.63 -4.12
N VAL A 5 -2.50 -7.53 -3.68
CA VAL A 5 -1.64 -6.40 -4.04
C VAL A 5 -1.35 -6.48 -5.53
N TRP A 6 -1.91 -5.56 -6.28
CA TRP A 6 -1.74 -5.55 -7.74
C TRP A 6 -0.48 -4.80 -8.14
N LYS A 7 -0.23 -3.68 -7.48
CA LYS A 7 0.93 -2.87 -7.79
C LYS A 7 1.34 -2.06 -6.57
N ILE A 8 2.64 -1.95 -6.33
CA ILE A 8 3.18 -1.10 -5.27
C ILE A 8 3.73 0.16 -5.93
N GLU A 9 3.20 1.31 -5.55
CA GLU A 9 3.54 2.59 -6.16
C GLU A 9 4.69 3.31 -5.47
N VAL A 10 5.14 2.81 -4.33
CA VAL A 10 6.22 3.44 -3.55
C VAL A 10 7.35 2.45 -3.29
N GLU A 11 8.50 2.99 -2.91
CA GLU A 11 9.65 2.18 -2.55
C GLU A 11 10.17 2.64 -1.18
N VAL A 12 10.95 1.78 -0.55
CA VAL A 12 11.62 2.14 0.71
C VAL A 12 12.51 3.34 0.47
N GLY A 13 12.36 4.36 1.29
CA GLY A 13 13.09 5.61 1.15
C GLY A 13 12.33 6.72 0.45
N ASP A 14 11.18 6.41 -0.15
CA ASP A 14 10.35 7.43 -0.79
C ASP A 14 9.69 8.32 0.25
N THR A 15 9.58 9.60 -0.09
CA THR A 15 8.82 10.55 0.72
C THR A 15 7.40 10.59 0.18
N ILE A 16 6.41 10.41 1.04
CA ILE A 16 5.01 10.44 0.67
C ILE A 16 4.26 11.44 1.54
N GLU A 17 3.12 11.88 1.03
CA GLU A 17 2.24 12.80 1.75
C GLU A 17 0.89 12.14 1.99
N GLU A 18 0.14 12.66 2.95
CA GLU A 18 -1.22 12.19 3.20
C GLU A 18 -2.04 12.28 1.91
N GLY A 19 -2.71 11.19 1.58
CA GLY A 19 -3.50 11.11 0.36
C GLY A 19 -2.78 10.56 -0.85
N ASP A 20 -1.46 10.38 -0.76
CA ASP A 20 -0.70 9.78 -1.87
C ASP A 20 -1.03 8.30 -1.98
N THR A 21 -1.15 7.81 -3.21
CA THR A 21 -1.38 6.39 -3.45
C THR A 21 -0.10 5.61 -3.17
N VAL A 22 -0.14 4.69 -2.24
CA VAL A 22 1.03 3.89 -1.88
C VAL A 22 1.03 2.53 -2.57
N LEU A 23 -0.13 1.94 -2.76
CA LEU A 23 -0.24 0.70 -3.53
C LEU A 23 -1.66 0.55 -4.04
N ILE A 24 -1.85 -0.38 -4.96
CA ILE A 24 -3.16 -0.66 -5.55
C ILE A 24 -3.52 -2.10 -5.23
N LEU A 25 -4.70 -2.30 -4.68
CA LEU A 25 -5.25 -3.61 -4.39
C LEU A 25 -6.27 -3.98 -5.45
N GLU A 26 -6.31 -5.25 -5.82
CA GLU A 26 -7.33 -5.77 -6.70
C GLU A 26 -8.26 -6.70 -5.90
N SER A 27 -9.55 -6.44 -5.99
CA SER A 27 -10.55 -7.27 -5.34
C SER A 27 -11.79 -7.30 -6.22
N MET A 28 -12.31 -8.51 -6.47
CA MET A 28 -13.54 -8.67 -7.25
C MET A 28 -13.50 -7.94 -8.61
N LYS A 29 -12.37 -8.03 -9.31
CA LYS A 29 -12.14 -7.39 -10.60
C LYS A 29 -12.13 -5.86 -10.54
N MET A 30 -11.97 -5.30 -9.36
CA MET A 30 -11.89 -3.86 -9.16
C MET A 30 -10.53 -3.51 -8.60
N GLU A 31 -9.97 -2.42 -9.08
CA GLU A 31 -8.72 -1.88 -8.56
C GLU A 31 -9.06 -0.82 -7.52
N MET A 32 -8.42 -0.93 -6.36
CA MET A 32 -8.64 0.03 -5.29
C MET A 32 -7.31 0.64 -4.87
N PRO A 33 -7.12 1.94 -5.06
CA PRO A 33 -5.89 2.58 -4.58
C PRO A 33 -5.92 2.67 -3.06
N LEU A 34 -4.80 2.33 -2.44
CA LEU A 34 -4.62 2.50 -1.01
C LEU A 34 -3.80 3.77 -0.81
N GLU A 35 -4.39 4.73 -0.12
CA GLU A 35 -3.76 6.02 0.10
C GLU A 35 -3.09 6.08 1.46
N ALA A 36 -2.05 6.89 1.55
CA ALA A 36 -1.35 7.09 2.82
C ALA A 36 -2.22 7.90 3.77
N GLU A 37 -2.29 7.48 5.03
CA GLU A 37 -3.03 8.19 6.05
C GLU A 37 -2.21 9.33 6.64
N ASP A 38 -0.89 9.22 6.57
CA ASP A 38 0.03 10.22 7.10
C ASP A 38 1.15 10.50 6.09
N SER A 39 1.81 11.61 6.27
CA SER A 39 3.01 11.91 5.50
C SER A 39 4.24 11.37 6.21
N GLY A 40 5.28 11.08 5.45
CA GLY A 40 6.52 10.60 6.00
C GLY A 40 7.37 9.91 4.96
N VAL A 41 8.43 9.25 5.41
CA VAL A 41 9.33 8.49 4.54
C VAL A 41 9.02 7.01 4.71
N VAL A 42 8.92 6.29 3.61
CA VAL A 42 8.66 4.85 3.65
C VAL A 42 9.87 4.16 4.27
N LYS A 43 9.67 3.54 5.41
CA LYS A 43 10.71 2.83 6.14
C LYS A 43 10.77 1.38 5.74
N GLU A 44 9.61 0.75 5.56
CA GLU A 44 9.52 -0.66 5.24
C GLU A 44 8.22 -0.95 4.51
N ILE A 45 8.28 -1.87 3.56
CA ILE A 45 7.10 -2.35 2.86
C ILE A 45 6.92 -3.80 3.27
N LEU A 46 5.79 -4.11 3.89
CA LEU A 46 5.51 -5.42 4.47
C LEU A 46 4.72 -6.35 3.55
N CYS A 47 4.54 -5.97 2.30
CA CYS A 47 3.82 -6.77 1.33
C CYS A 47 4.56 -6.82 0.00
N GLU A 48 4.14 -7.72 -0.88
CA GLU A 48 4.71 -7.87 -2.20
C GLU A 48 3.60 -7.90 -3.24
N GLU A 49 3.94 -7.56 -4.47
CA GLU A 49 2.99 -7.64 -5.58
C GLU A 49 2.56 -9.09 -5.76
N GLY A 50 1.25 -9.28 -5.90
CA GLY A 50 0.67 -10.60 -6.01
C GLY A 50 0.30 -11.25 -4.68
N GLN A 51 0.65 -10.61 -3.57
CA GLN A 51 0.32 -11.12 -2.25
C GLN A 51 -1.13 -10.81 -1.90
N THR A 52 -1.81 -11.78 -1.29
CA THR A 52 -3.17 -11.55 -0.76
C THR A 52 -3.06 -10.91 0.61
N VAL A 53 -3.80 -9.82 0.80
CA VAL A 53 -3.80 -9.08 2.07
C VAL A 53 -5.23 -8.86 2.54
N THR A 54 -5.38 -8.64 3.84
CA THR A 54 -6.67 -8.39 4.46
C THR A 54 -6.71 -6.96 4.97
N GLU A 55 -7.88 -6.34 4.91
CA GLU A 55 -8.07 -5.00 5.44
C GLU A 55 -7.64 -4.94 6.91
N GLY A 56 -6.93 -3.90 7.25
CA GLY A 56 -6.41 -3.70 8.60
C GLY A 56 -4.97 -4.16 8.78
N GLU A 57 -4.41 -4.88 7.82
CA GLU A 57 -3.01 -5.26 7.91
C GLU A 57 -2.12 -4.04 7.66
N THR A 58 -1.01 -4.00 8.37
CA THR A 58 0.00 -2.96 8.10
C THR A 58 0.79 -3.38 6.89
N LEU A 59 0.70 -2.61 5.81
CA LEU A 59 1.35 -2.93 4.55
C LEU A 59 2.59 -2.08 4.32
N VAL A 60 2.61 -0.87 4.83
CA VAL A 60 3.72 0.06 4.68
C VAL A 60 3.98 0.71 6.03
N VAL A 61 5.24 0.78 6.41
CA VAL A 61 5.66 1.43 7.66
C VAL A 61 6.36 2.74 7.31
N LEU A 62 5.95 3.81 7.95
CA LEU A 62 6.56 5.13 7.78
C LEU A 62 7.50 5.45 8.93
N ALA A 63 8.54 6.13 8.60
CA ALA A 63 9.49 6.61 9.61
C ALA A 63 9.05 7.96 10.19
#